data_84a31679fe64c76340e46a761dcf0b76
#
_entry.id   84a31679fe64c76340e46a761dcf0b76
#
_cell.length_a   1.000
_cell.length_b   1.000
_cell.length_c   1.000
_cell.angle_alpha   90.00
_cell.angle_beta   90.00
_cell.angle_gamma   90.00
#
_symmetry.space_group_name_H-M   'P 1'
#
loop_
_entity.id
_entity.type
_entity.pdbx_description
1 polymer ?
#
loop_
_entity_poly.entity_id
_entity_poly.type
_entity_poly.pdbx_seq_one_letter_code
_entity_poly.pdbx_strand_id
1 'polypeptide(L)'
;MAPRLSSLLLAFFFLGIPSVESTTRVHNSSLLKVQCAVSTSAWEARSPKAAWMLSLRSADGKVIEEVLVKAESNPQQLSLGLRNPGQYILATYFDTNGNRVMDRGLFGNPTEPYAFSNNVRNRFSEPDLSDQRFAHPGPLQKLVLKAAF
;
A
#
# COMPACT_ATOMS: atom_id res chain seq x y z
N MET A 1 -69.04 -51.52 26.34
CA MET A 1 -68.57 -50.37 27.13
C MET A 1 -67.07 -50.20 26.80
N ALA A 2 -66.73 -49.32 25.84
CA ALA A 2 -65.36 -49.13 25.40
C ALA A 2 -64.86 -47.79 25.93
N PRO A 3 -63.66 -47.73 26.48
CA PRO A 3 -63.10 -46.44 26.86
C PRO A 3 -62.44 -45.74 25.64
N ARG A 4 -62.76 -44.47 25.52
CA ARG A 4 -62.18 -43.56 24.51
C ARG A 4 -60.68 -43.27 24.82
N LEU A 5 -59.81 -43.58 23.92
CA LEU A 5 -58.43 -43.09 23.93
C LEU A 5 -58.37 -41.62 23.46
N SER A 6 -57.99 -40.74 24.38
CA SER A 6 -57.63 -39.35 24.06
C SER A 6 -56.29 -39.30 23.35
N SER A 7 -56.34 -38.84 22.14
CA SER A 7 -55.11 -38.57 21.33
C SER A 7 -54.48 -37.28 21.83
N LEU A 8 -53.35 -37.39 22.50
CA LEU A 8 -52.53 -36.24 22.91
C LEU A 8 -51.66 -35.81 21.70
N LEU A 9 -52.06 -34.71 21.10
CA LEU A 9 -51.31 -34.08 19.97
C LEU A 9 -50.10 -33.35 20.56
N LEU A 10 -48.92 -33.93 20.42
CA LEU A 10 -47.67 -33.29 20.81
C LEU A 10 -47.23 -32.34 19.68
N ALA A 11 -47.46 -31.04 19.91
CA ALA A 11 -46.96 -29.98 19.00
C ALA A 11 -45.46 -29.82 19.18
N PHE A 12 -44.68 -30.27 18.22
CA PHE A 12 -43.26 -29.95 18.14
C PHE A 12 -43.10 -28.49 17.70
N PHE A 13 -42.74 -27.63 18.64
CA PHE A 13 -42.27 -26.28 18.37
C PHE A 13 -40.84 -26.40 17.78
N PHE A 14 -40.73 -26.24 16.48
CA PHE A 14 -39.43 -26.02 15.82
C PHE A 14 -38.97 -24.62 16.16
N LEU A 15 -38.11 -24.46 17.17
CA LEU A 15 -37.35 -23.24 17.34
C LEU A 15 -36.38 -23.14 16.15
N GLY A 16 -36.69 -22.28 15.22
CA GLY A 16 -35.77 -21.91 14.12
C GLY A 16 -34.50 -21.32 14.73
N ILE A 17 -33.40 -22.06 14.62
CA ILE A 17 -32.07 -21.55 14.89
C ILE A 17 -31.78 -20.55 13.78
N PRO A 18 -31.49 -19.26 14.08
CA PRO A 18 -31.06 -18.34 13.03
C PRO A 18 -29.72 -18.86 12.47
N SER A 19 -29.73 -19.24 11.20
CA SER A 19 -28.52 -19.52 10.47
C SER A 19 -27.68 -18.26 10.46
N VAL A 20 -26.62 -18.23 11.25
CA VAL A 20 -25.57 -17.24 11.12
C VAL A 20 -24.88 -17.52 9.80
N GLU A 21 -25.34 -16.85 8.75
CA GLU A 21 -24.58 -16.77 7.51
C GLU A 21 -23.26 -16.05 7.84
N SER A 22 -22.24 -16.84 8.09
CA SER A 22 -20.86 -16.37 8.12
C SER A 22 -20.52 -15.92 6.71
N THR A 23 -20.79 -14.66 6.41
CA THR A 23 -20.33 -14.03 5.16
C THR A 23 -18.81 -14.01 5.24
N THR A 24 -18.18 -15.07 4.76
CA THR A 24 -16.74 -15.10 4.51
C THR A 24 -16.47 -14.02 3.45
N ARG A 25 -16.09 -12.81 3.88
CA ARG A 25 -15.54 -11.80 2.98
C ARG A 25 -14.29 -12.41 2.39
N VAL A 26 -14.40 -12.91 1.17
CA VAL A 26 -13.26 -13.26 0.35
C VAL A 26 -12.51 -11.95 0.14
N HIS A 27 -11.45 -11.73 0.89
CA HIS A 27 -10.55 -10.63 0.68
C HIS A 27 -9.81 -10.93 -0.64
N ASN A 28 -10.25 -10.32 -1.74
CA ASN A 28 -9.58 -10.37 -3.03
C ASN A 28 -8.29 -9.53 -2.96
N SER A 29 -7.36 -9.93 -2.10
CA SER A 29 -6.05 -9.33 -2.07
C SER A 29 -5.30 -9.63 -3.37
N SER A 30 -4.66 -8.64 -3.92
CA SER A 30 -3.84 -8.77 -5.13
C SER A 30 -2.46 -8.17 -4.91
N LEU A 31 -1.52 -8.53 -5.77
CA LEU A 31 -0.14 -8.08 -5.64
C LEU A 31 -0.03 -6.59 -6.00
N LEU A 32 0.38 -5.79 -5.02
CA LEU A 32 0.69 -4.37 -5.25
C LEU A 32 2.08 -4.24 -5.85
N LYS A 33 2.15 -3.73 -7.07
CA LYS A 33 3.41 -3.45 -7.77
C LYS A 33 3.52 -1.96 -8.06
N VAL A 34 4.76 -1.47 -8.06
CA VAL A 34 5.09 -0.10 -8.43
C VAL A 34 6.33 -0.12 -9.33
N GLN A 35 6.49 0.88 -10.17
CA GLN A 35 7.69 1.08 -10.95
C GLN A 35 8.34 2.39 -10.53
N CYS A 36 9.61 2.35 -10.15
CA CYS A 36 10.38 3.52 -9.77
C CYS A 36 11.46 3.80 -10.81
N ALA A 37 11.69 5.07 -11.08
CA ALA A 37 12.76 5.55 -11.97
C ALA A 37 13.37 6.84 -11.44
N VAL A 38 14.66 7.04 -11.69
CA VAL A 38 15.38 8.29 -11.46
C VAL A 38 16.00 8.79 -12.76
N SER A 39 16.51 10.02 -12.77
CA SER A 39 17.28 10.55 -13.90
C SER A 39 18.52 9.69 -14.16
N THR A 40 19.00 9.70 -15.41
CA THR A 40 20.23 9.01 -15.78
C THR A 40 21.41 9.46 -14.92
N SER A 41 21.54 10.77 -14.66
CA SER A 41 22.61 11.32 -13.83
C SER A 41 22.57 10.81 -12.38
N ALA A 42 21.39 10.74 -11.76
CA ALA A 42 21.26 10.17 -10.41
C ALA A 42 21.57 8.67 -10.38
N TRP A 43 21.18 7.96 -11.43
CA TRP A 43 21.48 6.54 -11.58
C TRP A 43 22.98 6.25 -11.74
N GLU A 44 23.67 7.04 -12.54
CA GLU A 44 25.12 6.90 -12.77
C GLU A 44 25.95 7.30 -11.55
N ALA A 45 25.50 8.30 -10.78
CA ALA A 45 26.19 8.77 -9.59
C ALA A 45 25.98 7.87 -8.34
N ARG A 46 25.14 6.84 -8.42
CA ARG A 46 24.82 6.00 -7.27
C ARG A 46 25.98 5.15 -6.78
N SER A 47 26.00 4.90 -5.48
CA SER A 47 26.91 3.91 -4.91
C SER A 47 26.44 2.47 -5.24
N PRO A 48 27.35 1.46 -5.13
CA PRO A 48 26.96 0.05 -5.27
C PRO A 48 25.97 -0.43 -4.21
N LYS A 49 25.77 0.34 -3.13
CA LYS A 49 24.83 0.06 -2.03
C LYS A 49 23.50 0.81 -2.19
N ALA A 50 23.33 1.57 -3.26
CA ALA A 50 22.12 2.35 -3.50
C ALA A 50 20.86 1.48 -3.45
N ALA A 51 19.77 2.05 -2.96
CA ALA A 51 18.53 1.33 -2.74
C ALA A 51 17.30 2.21 -3.03
N TRP A 52 16.19 1.55 -3.35
CA TRP A 52 14.87 2.14 -3.36
C TRP A 52 14.27 2.00 -1.95
N MET A 53 13.93 3.11 -1.34
CA MET A 53 13.21 3.16 -0.07
C MET A 53 11.76 3.49 -0.33
N LEU A 54 10.85 2.63 0.12
CA LEU A 54 9.42 2.79 -0.08
C LEU A 54 8.69 2.75 1.26
N SER A 55 7.79 3.70 1.47
CA SER A 55 6.88 3.74 2.62
C SER A 55 5.45 3.64 2.12
N LEU A 56 4.83 2.47 2.28
CA LEU A 56 3.41 2.26 1.98
C LEU A 56 2.60 2.72 3.18
N ARG A 57 1.59 3.55 2.92
CA ARG A 57 0.73 4.13 3.95
C ARG A 57 -0.75 3.89 3.63
N SER A 58 -1.56 3.88 4.66
CA SER A 58 -3.02 3.92 4.53
C SER A 58 -3.50 5.28 4.00
N ALA A 59 -4.76 5.38 3.62
CA ALA A 59 -5.35 6.60 3.07
C ALA A 59 -5.31 7.81 4.06
N ASP A 60 -5.17 7.55 5.36
CA ASP A 60 -5.01 8.56 6.41
C ASP A 60 -3.53 8.85 6.75
N GLY A 61 -2.59 8.33 5.96
CA GLY A 61 -1.16 8.62 6.07
C GLY A 61 -0.38 7.76 7.05
N LYS A 62 -1.02 6.79 7.75
CA LYS A 62 -0.31 5.90 8.68
C LYS A 62 0.54 4.89 7.92
N VAL A 63 1.77 4.72 8.36
CA VAL A 63 2.70 3.74 7.79
C VAL A 63 2.17 2.32 8.01
N ILE A 64 2.05 1.57 6.92
CA ILE A 64 1.69 0.16 6.90
C ILE A 64 2.95 -0.69 6.81
N GLU A 65 3.87 -0.30 5.93
CA GLU A 65 5.10 -1.04 5.66
C GLU A 65 6.17 -0.11 5.09
N GLU A 66 7.40 -0.36 5.47
CA GLU A 66 8.58 0.25 4.86
C GLU A 66 9.47 -0.83 4.27
N VAL A 67 9.89 -0.64 3.04
CA VAL A 67 10.66 -1.61 2.27
C VAL A 67 11.90 -0.96 1.70
N LEU A 68 13.03 -1.64 1.88
CA LEU A 68 14.29 -1.29 1.23
C LEU A 68 14.60 -2.36 0.18
N VAL A 69 14.78 -1.93 -1.06
CA VAL A 69 15.11 -2.82 -2.17
C VAL A 69 16.37 -2.32 -2.87
N LYS A 70 17.35 -3.20 -3.02
CA LYS A 70 18.59 -2.86 -3.74
C LYS A 70 18.28 -2.33 -5.14
N ALA A 71 18.99 -1.29 -5.52
CA ALA A 71 18.87 -0.68 -6.84
C ALA A 71 19.63 -1.52 -7.89
N GLU A 72 18.90 -2.30 -8.68
CA GLU A 72 19.45 -3.21 -9.68
C GLU A 72 19.24 -2.74 -11.12
N SER A 73 18.17 -1.96 -11.35
CA SER A 73 17.84 -1.41 -12.66
C SER A 73 17.15 -0.05 -12.58
N ASN A 74 17.14 0.68 -13.68
CA ASN A 74 16.41 1.96 -13.81
C ASN A 74 15.74 2.03 -15.19
N PRO A 75 14.41 1.95 -15.28
CA PRO A 75 13.45 1.80 -14.18
C PRO A 75 13.49 0.40 -13.53
N GLN A 76 13.00 0.32 -12.28
CA GLN A 76 12.87 -0.94 -11.55
C GLN A 76 11.42 -1.16 -11.10
N GLN A 77 10.89 -2.36 -11.34
CA GLN A 77 9.59 -2.76 -10.83
C GLN A 77 9.76 -3.42 -9.46
N LEU A 78 8.98 -2.97 -8.49
CA LEU A 78 9.04 -3.40 -7.10
C LEU A 78 7.69 -3.97 -6.68
N SER A 79 7.70 -4.97 -5.80
CA SER A 79 6.51 -5.59 -5.25
C SER A 79 6.40 -5.28 -3.76
N LEU A 80 5.22 -4.79 -3.36
CA LEU A 80 4.87 -4.50 -1.97
C LEU A 80 3.98 -5.59 -1.33
N GLY A 81 3.96 -6.79 -1.94
CA GLY A 81 3.19 -7.91 -1.44
C GLY A 81 1.71 -7.87 -1.76
N LEU A 82 0.96 -8.79 -1.16
CA LEU A 82 -0.49 -8.85 -1.32
C LEU A 82 -1.17 -7.77 -0.48
N ARG A 83 -2.09 -7.03 -1.09
CA ARG A 83 -2.88 -5.99 -0.44
C ARG A 83 -4.37 -6.16 -0.74
N ASN A 84 -5.17 -5.83 0.25
CA ASN A 84 -6.63 -5.78 0.08
C ASN A 84 -7.02 -4.61 -0.83
N PRO A 85 -8.17 -4.71 -1.52
CA PRO A 85 -8.72 -3.57 -2.22
C PRO A 85 -8.90 -2.37 -1.28
N GLY A 86 -8.46 -1.19 -1.73
CA GLY A 86 -8.53 0.02 -0.92
C GLY A 86 -7.77 1.18 -1.51
N GLN A 87 -7.68 2.25 -0.74
CA GLN A 87 -6.88 3.43 -1.07
C GLN A 87 -5.59 3.43 -0.26
N TYR A 88 -4.49 3.71 -0.92
CA TYR A 88 -3.16 3.74 -0.35
C TYR A 88 -2.41 5.01 -0.76
N ILE A 89 -1.36 5.29 -0.02
CA ILE A 89 -0.39 6.34 -0.30
C ILE A 89 0.98 5.68 -0.35
N LEU A 90 1.83 6.12 -1.26
CA LEU A 90 3.21 5.67 -1.36
C LEU A 90 4.15 6.87 -1.37
N ALA A 91 5.11 6.87 -0.47
CA ALA A 91 6.26 7.77 -0.49
C ALA A 91 7.51 6.95 -0.77
N THR A 92 8.40 7.46 -1.61
CA THR A 92 9.64 6.77 -1.97
C THR A 92 10.78 7.75 -2.15
N TYR A 93 12.00 7.29 -1.86
CA TYR A 93 13.21 8.00 -2.23
C TYR A 93 14.28 7.01 -2.73
N PHE A 94 15.21 7.54 -3.47
CA PHE A 94 16.35 6.80 -3.98
C PHE A 94 17.56 7.11 -3.10
N ASP A 95 17.87 6.18 -2.20
CA ASP A 95 19.04 6.23 -1.34
C ASP A 95 20.30 6.03 -2.20
N THR A 96 20.88 7.13 -2.63
CA THR A 96 21.96 7.14 -3.60
C THR A 96 23.28 6.61 -3.05
N ASN A 97 23.54 6.85 -1.77
CA ASN A 97 24.78 6.46 -1.09
C ASN A 97 24.68 5.15 -0.30
N GLY A 98 23.45 4.65 -0.04
CA GLY A 98 23.20 3.40 0.66
C GLY A 98 23.29 3.51 2.20
N ASN A 99 23.08 4.72 2.75
CA ASN A 99 23.11 4.96 4.19
C ASN A 99 21.80 4.66 4.90
N ARG A 100 20.71 4.40 4.14
CA ARG A 100 19.35 4.07 4.60
C ARG A 100 18.62 5.22 5.30
N VAL A 101 19.06 6.45 5.06
CA VAL A 101 18.47 7.67 5.61
C VAL A 101 18.26 8.65 4.47
N MET A 102 17.11 9.33 4.44
CA MET A 102 16.88 10.44 3.52
C MET A 102 17.83 11.58 3.87
N ASP A 103 18.83 11.80 3.04
CA ASP A 103 19.77 12.90 3.23
C ASP A 103 19.11 14.26 3.02
N ARG A 104 19.46 15.23 3.86
CA ARG A 104 18.88 16.57 3.86
C ARG A 104 19.96 17.63 3.84
N GLY A 105 19.68 18.70 3.12
CA GLY A 105 20.51 19.88 3.09
C GLY A 105 20.39 20.74 4.35
N LEU A 106 21.14 21.85 4.38
CA LEU A 106 21.20 22.77 5.52
C LEU A 106 19.84 23.35 5.92
N PHE A 107 18.91 23.44 5.00
CA PHE A 107 17.55 23.96 5.25
C PHE A 107 16.50 22.84 5.41
N GLY A 108 16.93 21.59 5.63
CA GLY A 108 16.05 20.44 5.82
C GLY A 108 15.40 19.87 4.56
N ASN A 109 15.68 20.46 3.39
CA ASN A 109 15.18 19.93 2.12
C ASN A 109 15.85 18.59 1.77
N PRO A 110 15.13 17.62 1.20
CA PRO A 110 15.72 16.39 0.70
C PRO A 110 16.79 16.67 -0.38
N THR A 111 17.93 16.01 -0.27
CA THR A 111 18.99 16.07 -1.29
C THR A 111 18.96 14.88 -2.22
N GLU A 112 18.33 13.79 -1.80
CA GLU A 112 18.13 12.62 -2.63
C GLU A 112 16.84 12.70 -3.45
N PRO A 113 16.78 12.04 -4.62
CA PRO A 113 15.56 11.98 -5.42
C PRO A 113 14.42 11.30 -4.67
N TYR A 114 13.23 11.89 -4.69
CA TYR A 114 12.03 11.36 -4.05
C TYR A 114 10.79 11.56 -4.91
N ALA A 115 9.76 10.78 -4.62
CA ALA A 115 8.42 10.92 -5.20
C ALA A 115 7.34 10.45 -4.24
N PHE A 116 6.14 10.95 -4.47
CA PHE A 116 4.90 10.44 -3.89
C PHE A 116 4.04 9.78 -4.96
N SER A 117 3.11 8.91 -4.55
CA SER A 117 2.13 8.32 -5.48
C SER A 117 1.44 9.39 -6.32
N ASN A 118 1.00 9.01 -7.52
CA ASN A 118 0.49 9.90 -8.56
C ASN A 118 1.51 10.94 -9.08
N ASN A 119 2.79 10.85 -8.67
CA ASN A 119 3.84 11.85 -8.96
C ASN A 119 3.47 13.27 -8.55
N VAL A 120 2.59 13.42 -7.56
CA VAL A 120 2.23 14.73 -7.02
C VAL A 120 3.42 15.38 -6.32
N ARG A 121 3.54 16.69 -6.43
CA ARG A 121 4.70 17.40 -5.94
C ARG A 121 4.37 18.84 -5.59
N ASN A 122 4.70 19.26 -4.40
CA ASN A 122 4.72 20.66 -4.01
C ASN A 122 6.16 21.18 -3.93
N ARG A 123 6.31 22.48 -4.13
CA ARG A 123 7.64 23.10 -4.16
C ARG A 123 8.30 23.17 -2.79
N PHE A 124 7.52 23.45 -1.75
CA PHE A 124 8.05 23.76 -0.40
C PHE A 124 7.47 22.91 0.72
N SER A 125 6.56 21.97 0.40
CA SER A 125 5.89 21.13 1.40
C SER A 125 5.62 19.74 0.84
N GLU A 126 5.31 18.80 1.71
CA GLU A 126 4.71 17.54 1.28
C GLU A 126 3.34 17.82 0.64
N PRO A 127 2.96 17.14 -0.45
CA PRO A 127 1.62 17.23 -1.03
C PRO A 127 0.54 16.75 -0.07
N ASP A 128 -0.69 17.23 -0.26
CA ASP A 128 -1.82 16.78 0.53
C ASP A 128 -2.05 15.27 0.38
N LEU A 129 -2.45 14.61 1.46
CA LEU A 129 -2.70 13.16 1.46
C LEU A 129 -3.75 12.76 0.41
N SER A 130 -4.75 13.61 0.20
CA SER A 130 -5.80 13.40 -0.83
C SER A 130 -5.22 13.22 -2.23
N ASP A 131 -4.20 14.00 -2.56
CA ASP A 131 -3.57 14.00 -3.89
C ASP A 131 -2.65 12.80 -4.09
N GLN A 132 -2.10 12.29 -2.99
CA GLN A 132 -1.23 11.12 -2.99
C GLN A 132 -2.01 9.80 -3.06
N ARG A 133 -3.33 9.77 -2.78
CA ARG A 133 -4.12 8.54 -2.75
C ARG A 133 -4.24 7.90 -4.11
N PHE A 134 -4.05 6.58 -4.15
CA PHE A 134 -4.32 5.77 -5.33
C PHE A 134 -5.11 4.51 -4.95
N ALA A 135 -5.93 4.02 -5.88
CA ALA A 135 -6.72 2.81 -5.68
C ALA A 135 -5.89 1.55 -5.93
N HIS A 136 -6.09 0.52 -5.10
CA HIS A 136 -5.60 -0.82 -5.35
C HIS A 136 -6.77 -1.83 -5.19
N PRO A 137 -6.98 -2.77 -6.14
CA PRO A 137 -6.30 -2.86 -7.43
C PRO A 137 -6.61 -1.67 -8.34
N GLY A 138 -5.63 -1.30 -9.16
CA GLY A 138 -5.73 -0.16 -10.05
C GLY A 138 -4.52 -0.08 -10.99
N PRO A 139 -4.38 1.01 -11.74
CA PRO A 139 -3.26 1.22 -12.63
C PRO A 139 -1.92 1.15 -11.90
N LEU A 140 -0.90 0.58 -12.57
CA LEU A 140 0.47 0.54 -12.06
C LEU A 140 0.96 1.96 -11.76
N GLN A 141 1.39 2.20 -10.51
CA GLN A 141 2.05 3.45 -10.14
C GLN A 141 3.45 3.48 -10.76
N LYS A 142 3.67 4.44 -11.65
CA LYS A 142 4.98 4.71 -12.27
C LYS A 142 5.55 6.00 -11.67
N LEU A 143 6.47 5.86 -10.74
CA LEU A 143 7.02 6.95 -9.96
C LEU A 143 8.35 7.41 -10.58
N VAL A 144 8.44 8.70 -10.89
CA VAL A 144 9.65 9.34 -11.37
C VAL A 144 10.22 10.22 -10.27
N LEU A 145 11.23 9.70 -9.60
CA LEU A 145 11.86 10.37 -8.47
C LEU A 145 12.77 11.52 -8.98
N LYS A 146 12.63 12.66 -8.35
CA LYS A 146 13.39 13.87 -8.67
C LYS A 146 14.02 14.43 -7.40
N ALA A 147 15.17 15.05 -7.52
CA ALA A 147 15.77 15.82 -6.44
C ALA A 147 14.85 16.98 -6.03
N ALA A 148 15.05 17.54 -4.84
CA ALA A 148 14.40 18.77 -4.43
C ALA A 148 14.83 19.92 -5.38
N PHE A 149 13.99 20.95 -5.45
CA PHE A 149 14.25 22.14 -6.27
C PHE A 149 15.38 22.98 -5.69
#